data_b2fc69512ee7227bf12a26dfc06af378
#
_entry.id   b2fc69512ee7227bf12a26dfc06af378
#
_cell.length_a   1.000
_cell.length_b   1.000
_cell.length_c   1.000
_cell.angle_alpha   90.00
_cell.angle_beta   90.00
_cell.angle_gamma   90.00
#
_symmetry.space_group_name_H-M   'P 1'
#
loop_
_entity.id
_entity.type
_entity.pdbx_description
1 polymer ?
#
loop_
_entity_poly.entity_id
_entity_poly.type
_entity_poly.pdbx_seq_one_letter_code
_entity_poly.pdbx_strand_id
1 'polypeptide(L)'
;MQASGRDISLNVNGYKILRANADLSIDNFILNGKIFNGNFFGSVFKADFKTFQLGSSLYFDVNGTSEGPFSTLLKLPGYNFQDLNSGGFHETNFYFSSPLKKEFSLLDKNSQLEVTTKIEKGKLNVSNFGFNLTNIFSTINYDNKTGFKEGYVSLKVNSIPIILDLDPENAGRGYSFFSSKNSFQIKNLFPTSLRDSISGTSSTAIQVAVPSLIRGQDIKKSYLELSSNLNGTEMNFPDPFFKSKEDSAD
;
A
#
# COMPACT_ATOMS: atom_id res chain seq x y z
N MET A 1 32.44 -3.42 -22.03
CA MET A 1 32.18 -4.84 -21.72
C MET A 1 30.68 -5.07 -21.76
N GLN A 2 30.24 -6.14 -22.41
CA GLN A 2 28.80 -6.50 -22.47
C GLN A 2 28.61 -7.92 -22.01
N ALA A 3 27.54 -8.21 -21.30
CA ALA A 3 27.16 -9.54 -20.85
C ALA A 3 25.63 -9.69 -20.92
N SER A 4 25.18 -10.86 -21.35
CA SER A 4 23.77 -11.23 -21.35
C SER A 4 23.59 -12.50 -20.54
N GLY A 5 22.55 -12.53 -19.72
CA GLY A 5 22.19 -13.70 -18.93
C GLY A 5 20.72 -14.07 -19.13
N ARG A 6 20.44 -15.36 -19.17
CA ARG A 6 19.06 -15.89 -19.23
C ARG A 6 18.84 -16.82 -18.06
N ASP A 7 17.61 -16.80 -17.53
CA ASP A 7 17.18 -17.62 -16.39
C ASP A 7 18.10 -17.48 -15.16
N ILE A 8 18.62 -16.26 -14.94
CA ILE A 8 19.52 -15.94 -13.82
C ILE A 8 18.73 -15.57 -12.58
N SER A 9 19.36 -15.73 -11.41
CA SER A 9 18.86 -15.21 -10.14
C SER A 9 19.69 -14.02 -9.72
N LEU A 10 19.05 -12.91 -9.46
CA LEU A 10 19.66 -11.69 -8.95
C LEU A 10 19.31 -11.53 -7.46
N ASN A 11 20.27 -11.14 -6.65
CA ASN A 11 20.06 -10.83 -5.24
C ASN A 11 20.46 -9.37 -5.00
N VAL A 12 19.48 -8.57 -4.59
CA VAL A 12 19.70 -7.16 -4.25
C VAL A 12 19.29 -6.97 -2.79
N ASN A 13 20.25 -6.79 -1.91
CA ASN A 13 20.03 -6.62 -0.46
C ASN A 13 19.10 -7.67 0.18
N GLY A 14 19.29 -8.95 -0.18
CA GLY A 14 18.46 -10.04 0.33
C GLY A 14 17.18 -10.31 -0.46
N TYR A 15 16.80 -9.41 -1.37
CA TYR A 15 15.66 -9.61 -2.26
C TYR A 15 16.08 -10.37 -3.51
N LYS A 16 15.38 -11.46 -3.80
CA LYS A 16 15.68 -12.32 -4.95
C LYS A 16 14.73 -12.03 -6.10
N ILE A 17 15.29 -11.70 -7.25
CA ILE A 17 14.61 -11.72 -8.55
C ILE A 17 14.99 -13.05 -9.20
N LEU A 18 14.02 -13.90 -9.46
CA LEU A 18 14.22 -15.23 -10.02
C LEU A 18 13.90 -15.25 -11.51
N ARG A 19 14.55 -16.17 -12.24
CA ARG A 19 14.33 -16.41 -13.68
C ARG A 19 14.42 -15.13 -14.50
N ALA A 20 15.36 -14.26 -14.16
CA ALA A 20 15.56 -13.01 -14.87
C ALA A 20 16.33 -13.24 -16.18
N ASN A 21 15.87 -12.56 -17.24
CA ASN A 21 16.64 -12.35 -18.45
C ASN A 21 17.16 -10.91 -18.42
N ALA A 22 18.47 -10.74 -18.47
CA ALA A 22 19.08 -9.43 -18.33
C ALA A 22 20.25 -9.24 -19.29
N ASP A 23 20.37 -8.01 -19.78
CA ASP A 23 21.54 -7.53 -20.48
C ASP A 23 22.26 -6.48 -19.63
N LEU A 24 23.59 -6.57 -19.57
CA LEU A 24 24.44 -5.67 -18.81
C LEU A 24 25.52 -5.10 -19.72
N SER A 25 25.83 -3.84 -19.56
CA SER A 25 26.97 -3.21 -20.22
C SER A 25 27.72 -2.32 -19.23
N ILE A 26 29.05 -2.33 -19.33
CA ILE A 26 29.92 -1.44 -18.59
C ILE A 26 30.73 -0.63 -19.59
N ASP A 27 30.59 0.68 -19.51
CA ASP A 27 31.37 1.64 -20.29
C ASP A 27 31.85 2.77 -19.38
N ASN A 28 33.16 3.03 -19.38
CA ASN A 28 33.79 4.07 -18.55
C ASN A 28 33.33 4.08 -17.09
N PHE A 29 33.29 2.88 -16.46
CA PHE A 29 32.80 2.65 -15.08
C PHE A 29 31.31 2.90 -14.86
N ILE A 30 30.55 3.19 -15.91
CA ILE A 30 29.09 3.29 -15.86
C ILE A 30 28.52 1.91 -16.18
N LEU A 31 27.75 1.38 -15.25
CA LEU A 31 26.98 0.16 -15.44
C LEU A 31 25.59 0.53 -15.97
N ASN A 32 25.20 -0.03 -17.10
CA ASN A 32 23.84 0.00 -17.60
C ASN A 32 23.31 -1.42 -17.69
N GLY A 33 22.04 -1.59 -17.44
CA GLY A 33 21.42 -2.90 -17.55
C GLY A 33 19.94 -2.83 -17.80
N LYS A 34 19.43 -3.91 -18.34
CA LYS A 34 18.01 -4.10 -18.61
C LYS A 34 17.59 -5.49 -18.18
N ILE A 35 16.56 -5.56 -17.36
CA ILE A 35 15.84 -6.79 -17.01
C ILE A 35 14.58 -6.82 -17.86
N PHE A 36 14.52 -7.74 -18.82
CA PHE A 36 13.37 -7.85 -19.73
C PHE A 36 12.19 -8.56 -19.07
N ASN A 37 12.49 -9.55 -18.26
CA ASN A 37 11.53 -10.22 -17.38
C ASN A 37 12.30 -10.86 -16.23
N GLY A 38 11.66 -10.88 -15.10
CA GLY A 38 12.12 -11.57 -13.91
C GLY A 38 10.89 -11.88 -13.05
N ASN A 39 11.01 -12.75 -12.07
CA ASN A 39 9.99 -13.03 -11.09
C ASN A 39 10.40 -12.47 -9.74
N PHE A 40 9.56 -11.57 -9.22
CA PHE A 40 9.74 -10.97 -7.90
C PHE A 40 8.48 -11.26 -7.06
N PHE A 41 8.60 -12.15 -6.09
CA PHE A 41 7.49 -12.65 -5.24
C PHE A 41 6.25 -13.16 -6.00
N GLY A 42 6.41 -13.61 -7.24
CA GLY A 42 5.31 -14.09 -8.07
C GLY A 42 4.78 -13.08 -9.08
N SER A 43 5.29 -11.85 -9.07
CA SER A 43 5.00 -10.84 -10.09
C SER A 43 6.06 -10.82 -11.18
N VAL A 44 5.65 -10.50 -12.40
CA VAL A 44 6.57 -10.20 -13.50
C VAL A 44 7.21 -8.85 -13.24
N PHE A 45 8.52 -8.79 -13.33
CA PHE A 45 9.33 -7.60 -13.08
C PHE A 45 10.15 -7.26 -14.31
N LYS A 46 10.12 -5.99 -14.73
CA LYS A 46 10.95 -5.44 -15.80
C LYS A 46 11.59 -4.16 -15.29
N ALA A 47 12.86 -3.93 -15.64
CA ALA A 47 13.53 -2.71 -15.22
C ALA A 47 14.70 -2.36 -16.14
N ASP A 48 14.89 -1.08 -16.36
CA ASP A 48 16.12 -0.48 -16.84
C ASP A 48 16.86 0.13 -15.65
N PHE A 49 18.16 -0.09 -15.56
CA PHE A 49 18.97 0.50 -14.51
C PHE A 49 20.30 1.02 -15.05
N LYS A 50 20.82 2.03 -14.39
CA LYS A 50 22.12 2.62 -14.71
C LYS A 50 22.80 3.15 -13.46
N THR A 51 24.13 3.18 -13.50
CA THR A 51 24.90 3.99 -12.56
C THR A 51 25.36 5.27 -13.22
N PHE A 52 25.50 6.34 -12.44
CA PHE A 52 26.03 7.61 -12.92
C PHE A 52 26.72 8.34 -11.77
N GLN A 53 27.62 9.24 -12.10
CA GLN A 53 28.32 10.05 -11.11
C GLN A 53 27.64 11.42 -10.96
N LEU A 54 27.39 11.80 -9.70
CA LEU A 54 26.89 13.14 -9.34
C LEU A 54 27.80 13.72 -8.27
N GLY A 55 28.62 14.70 -8.66
CA GLY A 55 29.70 15.20 -7.81
C GLY A 55 30.72 14.09 -7.51
N SER A 56 31.00 13.86 -6.24
CA SER A 56 31.92 12.79 -5.78
C SER A 56 31.21 11.45 -5.52
N SER A 57 29.91 11.36 -5.68
CA SER A 57 29.12 10.17 -5.33
C SER A 57 28.65 9.44 -6.58
N LEU A 58 28.74 8.12 -6.55
CA LEU A 58 28.15 7.24 -7.54
C LEU A 58 26.70 6.95 -7.15
N TYR A 59 25.78 7.12 -8.11
CA TYR A 59 24.36 6.86 -7.96
C TYR A 59 23.92 5.65 -8.78
N PHE A 60 22.80 5.08 -8.38
CA PHE A 60 22.13 3.99 -9.07
C PHE A 60 20.66 4.38 -9.33
N ASP A 61 20.28 4.40 -10.59
CA ASP A 61 18.90 4.63 -11.03
C ASP A 61 18.28 3.33 -11.50
N VAL A 62 17.01 3.14 -11.15
CA VAL A 62 16.16 2.06 -11.66
C VAL A 62 14.84 2.65 -12.09
N ASN A 63 14.39 2.30 -13.29
CA ASN A 63 13.04 2.58 -13.77
C ASN A 63 12.42 1.26 -14.20
N GLY A 64 11.25 0.91 -13.68
CA GLY A 64 10.70 -0.40 -13.93
C GLY A 64 9.20 -0.52 -13.72
N THR A 65 8.74 -1.72 -14.05
CA THR A 65 7.35 -2.14 -13.87
C THR A 65 7.28 -3.46 -13.16
N SER A 66 6.21 -3.66 -12.40
CA SER A 66 5.87 -4.94 -11.80
C SER A 66 4.37 -5.19 -11.98
N GLU A 67 4.01 -6.38 -12.44
CA GLU A 67 2.62 -6.78 -12.63
C GLU A 67 2.40 -8.21 -12.15
N GLY A 68 1.29 -8.46 -11.47
CA GLY A 68 1.01 -9.79 -10.94
C GLY A 68 -0.04 -9.83 -9.84
N PRO A 69 -0.05 -10.91 -9.03
CA PRO A 69 -1.00 -11.05 -7.94
C PRO A 69 -0.91 -9.92 -6.93
N PHE A 70 -2.04 -9.38 -6.49
CA PHE A 70 -2.09 -8.34 -5.44
C PHE A 70 -1.36 -8.76 -4.16
N SER A 71 -1.36 -10.06 -3.84
CA SER A 71 -0.61 -10.64 -2.71
C SER A 71 0.88 -10.30 -2.70
N THR A 72 1.47 -9.99 -3.85
CA THR A 72 2.88 -9.61 -3.95
C THR A 72 3.17 -8.31 -3.21
N LEU A 73 2.27 -7.32 -3.30
CA LEU A 73 2.41 -6.03 -2.61
C LEU A 73 2.41 -6.20 -1.09
N LEU A 74 1.69 -7.21 -0.58
CA LEU A 74 1.60 -7.50 0.85
C LEU A 74 2.86 -8.17 1.42
N LYS A 75 3.76 -8.64 0.55
CA LYS A 75 5.04 -9.28 0.91
C LYS A 75 6.21 -8.31 0.88
N LEU A 76 5.97 -7.05 0.55
CA LEU A 76 7.02 -6.03 0.54
C LEU A 76 7.55 -5.78 1.96
N PRO A 77 8.84 -5.39 2.11
CA PRO A 77 9.46 -5.14 3.39
C PRO A 77 8.70 -4.13 4.24
N GLY A 78 8.63 -4.37 5.53
CA GLY A 78 7.91 -3.52 6.49
C GLY A 78 6.44 -3.88 6.68
N TYR A 79 5.89 -4.78 5.87
CA TYR A 79 4.53 -5.28 6.00
C TYR A 79 4.55 -6.77 6.32
N ASN A 80 4.08 -7.15 7.51
CA ASN A 80 3.99 -8.56 7.91
C ASN A 80 2.54 -9.06 7.78
N PHE A 81 2.10 -9.26 6.56
CA PHE A 81 0.75 -9.76 6.23
C PHE A 81 0.78 -11.22 5.74
N GLN A 82 1.66 -12.04 6.32
CA GLN A 82 1.94 -13.40 5.80
C GLN A 82 0.73 -14.34 5.81
N ASP A 83 -0.24 -14.11 6.70
CA ASP A 83 -1.40 -15.00 6.88
C ASP A 83 -2.69 -14.50 6.20
N LEU A 84 -2.61 -13.46 5.37
CA LEU A 84 -3.79 -12.92 4.72
C LEU A 84 -4.10 -13.67 3.42
N ASN A 85 -5.27 -14.28 3.37
CA ASN A 85 -5.81 -14.81 2.12
C ASN A 85 -6.18 -13.64 1.21
N SER A 86 -5.44 -13.47 0.12
CA SER A 86 -5.56 -12.34 -0.79
C SER A 86 -5.70 -12.81 -2.23
N GLY A 87 -6.38 -12.01 -3.05
CA GLY A 87 -6.57 -12.24 -4.48
C GLY A 87 -6.64 -10.91 -5.23
N GLY A 88 -6.72 -10.96 -6.56
CA GLY A 88 -6.70 -9.80 -7.44
C GLY A 88 -5.35 -9.56 -8.07
N PHE A 89 -5.23 -8.46 -8.80
CA PHE A 89 -4.09 -8.14 -9.64
C PHE A 89 -3.57 -6.74 -9.31
N HIS A 90 -2.26 -6.52 -9.49
CA HIS A 90 -1.65 -5.20 -9.44
C HIS A 90 -0.79 -4.93 -10.66
N GLU A 91 -0.72 -3.65 -11.03
CA GLU A 91 0.23 -3.07 -11.95
C GLU A 91 0.93 -1.91 -11.24
N THR A 92 2.26 -1.92 -11.24
CA THR A 92 3.07 -0.93 -10.52
C THR A 92 4.16 -0.43 -11.43
N ASN A 93 4.25 0.89 -11.59
CA ASN A 93 5.37 1.58 -12.20
C ASN A 93 6.19 2.22 -11.08
N PHE A 94 7.50 2.16 -11.16
CA PHE A 94 8.35 2.76 -10.15
C PHE A 94 9.62 3.36 -10.77
N TYR A 95 10.06 4.43 -10.16
CA TYR A 95 11.38 5.01 -10.36
C TYR A 95 12.10 5.06 -9.02
N PHE A 96 13.35 4.66 -9.01
CA PHE A 96 14.20 4.71 -7.84
C PHE A 96 15.58 5.23 -8.19
N SER A 97 16.10 6.18 -7.40
CA SER A 97 17.46 6.70 -7.51
C SER A 97 18.07 6.81 -6.11
N SER A 98 19.29 6.36 -5.96
CA SER A 98 20.00 6.43 -4.68
C SER A 98 21.51 6.47 -4.85
N PRO A 99 22.24 7.15 -3.95
CA PRO A 99 23.68 6.98 -3.86
C PRO A 99 24.04 5.52 -3.58
N LEU A 100 25.03 4.98 -4.28
CA LEU A 100 25.60 3.68 -3.99
C LEU A 100 26.38 3.74 -2.68
N LYS A 101 25.79 3.15 -1.63
CA LYS A 101 26.37 3.03 -0.30
C LYS A 101 26.35 1.58 0.14
N LYS A 102 27.20 1.25 1.14
CA LYS A 102 27.24 -0.09 1.75
C LYS A 102 25.90 -0.45 2.39
N GLU A 103 25.22 0.51 3.00
CA GLU A 103 23.89 0.36 3.59
C GLU A 103 22.88 1.13 2.73
N PHE A 104 21.88 0.42 2.28
CA PHE A 104 20.84 0.92 1.39
C PHE A 104 19.53 1.09 2.16
N SER A 105 18.88 2.24 1.99
CA SER A 105 17.53 2.49 2.50
C SER A 105 16.70 3.25 1.49
N LEU A 106 15.49 2.79 1.22
CA LEU A 106 14.50 3.50 0.39
C LEU A 106 14.11 4.87 0.97
N LEU A 107 14.29 5.05 2.27
CA LEU A 107 13.98 6.28 2.99
C LEU A 107 15.22 7.13 3.30
N ASP A 108 16.39 6.82 2.73
CA ASP A 108 17.57 7.70 2.84
C ASP A 108 17.23 9.08 2.27
N LYS A 109 17.69 10.13 2.97
CA LYS A 109 17.43 11.53 2.58
C LYS A 109 17.90 11.89 1.17
N ASN A 110 18.87 11.17 0.64
CA ASN A 110 19.42 11.37 -0.70
C ASN A 110 18.83 10.40 -1.72
N SER A 111 17.92 9.51 -1.34
CA SER A 111 17.21 8.63 -2.26
C SER A 111 15.95 9.31 -2.82
N GLN A 112 15.56 8.91 -4.01
CA GLN A 112 14.30 9.27 -4.64
C GLN A 112 13.56 7.99 -4.99
N LEU A 113 12.31 7.89 -4.59
CA LEU A 113 11.40 6.78 -4.93
C LEU A 113 10.08 7.37 -5.37
N GLU A 114 9.64 7.03 -6.56
CA GLU A 114 8.32 7.35 -7.09
C GLU A 114 7.64 6.05 -7.46
N VAL A 115 6.37 5.90 -7.08
CA VAL A 115 5.59 4.69 -7.32
C VAL A 115 4.18 5.08 -7.74
N THR A 116 3.71 4.47 -8.82
CA THR A 116 2.30 4.48 -9.20
C THR A 116 1.81 3.04 -9.20
N THR A 117 0.83 2.73 -8.36
CA THR A 117 0.26 1.38 -8.26
C THR A 117 -1.22 1.42 -8.58
N LYS A 118 -1.65 0.52 -9.46
CA LYS A 118 -3.05 0.21 -9.75
C LYS A 118 -3.38 -1.18 -9.22
N ILE A 119 -4.50 -1.30 -8.53
CA ILE A 119 -5.02 -2.58 -8.02
C ILE A 119 -6.38 -2.82 -8.65
N GLU A 120 -6.59 -4.03 -9.14
CA GLU A 120 -7.86 -4.45 -9.75
C GLU A 120 -8.37 -5.74 -9.11
N LYS A 121 -9.67 -5.72 -8.77
CA LYS A 121 -10.39 -6.87 -8.20
C LYS A 121 -9.69 -7.48 -6.99
N GLY A 122 -9.01 -6.63 -6.21
CA GLY A 122 -8.31 -7.05 -5.01
C GLY A 122 -9.28 -7.69 -4.00
N LYS A 123 -8.77 -8.67 -3.25
CA LYS A 123 -9.46 -9.32 -2.13
C LYS A 123 -8.51 -9.47 -0.98
N LEU A 124 -8.99 -9.30 0.24
CA LEU A 124 -8.20 -9.44 1.44
C LEU A 124 -9.11 -9.90 2.58
N ASN A 125 -8.80 -11.05 3.17
CA ASN A 125 -9.50 -11.54 4.36
C ASN A 125 -8.66 -11.22 5.60
N VAL A 126 -9.18 -10.39 6.49
CA VAL A 126 -8.56 -10.00 7.75
C VAL A 126 -9.28 -10.74 8.88
N SER A 127 -9.01 -12.04 8.99
CA SER A 127 -9.74 -12.98 9.86
C SER A 127 -9.76 -12.55 11.32
N ASN A 128 -8.67 -12.00 11.84
CA ASN A 128 -8.54 -11.54 13.22
C ASN A 128 -9.53 -10.43 13.59
N PHE A 129 -10.01 -9.68 12.60
CA PHE A 129 -11.00 -8.60 12.78
C PHE A 129 -12.36 -8.96 12.17
N GLY A 130 -12.52 -10.12 11.57
CA GLY A 130 -13.75 -10.53 10.90
C GLY A 130 -14.08 -9.69 9.65
N PHE A 131 -13.09 -9.02 9.05
CA PHE A 131 -13.29 -8.23 7.84
C PHE A 131 -12.97 -9.02 6.59
N ASN A 132 -13.92 -9.01 5.66
CA ASN A 132 -13.74 -9.51 4.31
C ASN A 132 -13.77 -8.32 3.34
N LEU A 133 -12.60 -7.95 2.83
CA LEU A 133 -12.42 -6.86 1.88
C LEU A 133 -12.45 -7.46 0.47
N THR A 134 -13.37 -6.99 -0.37
CA THR A 134 -13.55 -7.49 -1.73
C THR A 134 -13.70 -6.34 -2.72
N ASN A 135 -13.56 -6.65 -4.00
CA ASN A 135 -13.65 -5.66 -5.08
C ASN A 135 -12.77 -4.44 -4.82
N ILE A 136 -11.53 -4.67 -4.37
CA ILE A 136 -10.59 -3.58 -4.15
C ILE A 136 -10.11 -3.09 -5.51
N PHE A 137 -10.41 -1.83 -5.80
CA PHE A 137 -9.87 -1.07 -6.91
C PHE A 137 -9.15 0.14 -6.35
N SER A 138 -7.96 0.40 -6.81
CA SER A 138 -7.16 1.51 -6.30
C SER A 138 -6.21 2.02 -7.36
N THR A 139 -5.98 3.32 -7.35
CA THR A 139 -4.83 3.95 -8.03
C THR A 139 -4.17 4.86 -7.00
N ILE A 140 -2.89 4.65 -6.76
CA ILE A 140 -2.13 5.36 -5.73
C ILE A 140 -0.83 5.87 -6.35
N ASN A 141 -0.58 7.16 -6.19
CA ASN A 141 0.67 7.83 -6.54
C ASN A 141 1.41 8.22 -5.27
N TYR A 142 2.64 7.82 -5.18
CA TYR A 142 3.50 8.03 -4.01
C TYR A 142 4.88 8.51 -4.44
N ASP A 143 5.49 9.42 -3.67
CA ASP A 143 6.93 9.66 -3.68
C ASP A 143 7.48 9.78 -2.25
N ASN A 144 8.76 9.44 -2.06
CA ASN A 144 9.37 9.47 -0.74
C ASN A 144 9.80 10.87 -0.26
N LYS A 145 9.54 11.92 -1.03
CA LYS A 145 9.80 13.32 -0.66
C LYS A 145 8.56 13.96 -0.05
N THR A 146 7.39 13.69 -0.62
CA THR A 146 6.11 14.32 -0.25
C THR A 146 5.08 13.33 0.32
N GLY A 147 5.31 12.02 0.20
CA GLY A 147 4.37 10.99 0.60
C GLY A 147 3.37 10.64 -0.51
N PHE A 148 2.16 10.28 -0.14
CA PHE A 148 1.09 10.01 -1.10
C PHE A 148 0.59 11.33 -1.69
N LYS A 149 0.58 11.44 -3.02
CA LYS A 149 0.19 12.65 -3.76
C LYS A 149 -1.27 12.62 -4.16
N GLU A 150 -1.69 11.49 -4.70
CA GLU A 150 -3.03 11.24 -5.21
C GLU A 150 -3.38 9.80 -4.95
N GLY A 151 -4.66 9.53 -4.77
CA GLY A 151 -5.11 8.16 -4.67
C GLY A 151 -6.53 8.02 -4.17
N TYR A 152 -7.12 6.92 -4.56
CA TYR A 152 -8.39 6.45 -4.01
C TYR A 152 -8.33 4.94 -3.81
N VAL A 153 -9.17 4.46 -2.91
CA VAL A 153 -9.42 3.04 -2.70
C VAL A 153 -10.92 2.80 -2.69
N SER A 154 -11.44 2.12 -3.70
CA SER A 154 -12.82 1.64 -3.74
C SER A 154 -12.84 0.16 -3.36
N LEU A 155 -13.66 -0.21 -2.40
CA LEU A 155 -13.74 -1.59 -1.91
C LEU A 155 -15.11 -1.90 -1.32
N LYS A 156 -15.35 -3.19 -1.01
CA LYS A 156 -16.45 -3.61 -0.16
C LYS A 156 -15.91 -4.22 1.13
N VAL A 157 -16.38 -3.71 2.26
CA VAL A 157 -16.13 -4.29 3.60
C VAL A 157 -17.37 -5.08 4.00
N ASN A 158 -17.27 -6.41 4.12
CA ASN A 158 -18.43 -7.26 4.43
C ASN A 158 -19.66 -6.94 3.56
N SER A 159 -19.46 -6.72 2.23
CA SER A 159 -20.45 -6.33 1.23
C SER A 159 -20.87 -4.85 1.23
N ILE A 160 -20.45 -4.03 2.17
CA ILE A 160 -20.69 -2.57 2.16
C ILE A 160 -19.72 -1.89 1.20
N PRO A 161 -20.20 -1.14 0.19
CA PRO A 161 -19.32 -0.36 -0.67
C PRO A 161 -18.76 0.83 0.08
N ILE A 162 -17.45 1.03 0.02
CA ILE A 162 -16.71 2.14 0.62
C ILE A 162 -15.75 2.70 -0.43
N ILE A 163 -15.70 4.02 -0.53
CA ILE A 163 -14.69 4.73 -1.31
C ILE A 163 -13.93 5.60 -0.32
N LEU A 164 -12.63 5.44 -0.29
CA LEU A 164 -11.69 6.22 0.50
C LEU A 164 -10.88 7.07 -0.47
N ASP A 165 -10.97 8.38 -0.35
CA ASP A 165 -10.17 9.32 -1.12
C ASP A 165 -9.01 9.83 -0.26
N LEU A 166 -7.87 10.04 -0.89
CA LEU A 166 -6.74 10.69 -0.22
C LEU A 166 -7.15 12.12 0.15
N ASP A 167 -6.97 12.46 1.41
CA ASP A 167 -7.23 13.78 1.96
C ASP A 167 -5.91 14.58 2.05
N PRO A 168 -5.61 15.44 1.07
CA PRO A 168 -4.38 16.20 1.04
C PRO A 168 -4.34 17.31 2.10
N GLU A 169 -5.49 17.81 2.56
CA GLU A 169 -5.58 18.92 3.53
C GLU A 169 -5.16 18.45 4.93
N ASN A 170 -5.42 17.19 5.24
CA ASN A 170 -5.00 16.58 6.51
C ASN A 170 -3.60 15.92 6.43
N ALA A 171 -2.92 16.00 5.27
CA ALA A 171 -1.55 15.52 5.16
C ALA A 171 -0.64 16.29 6.12
N GLY A 172 -0.14 15.62 7.13
CA GLY A 172 0.72 16.24 8.13
C GLY A 172 1.18 15.27 9.21
N ARG A 173 2.16 15.70 10.01
CA ARG A 173 2.71 14.90 11.11
C ARG A 173 3.21 13.51 10.71
N GLY A 174 3.57 13.31 9.42
CA GLY A 174 4.09 12.05 8.88
C GLY A 174 3.01 11.01 8.58
N TYR A 175 1.76 11.43 8.39
CA TYR A 175 0.66 10.60 7.91
C TYR A 175 0.04 11.16 6.63
N SER A 176 -0.46 10.26 5.80
CA SER A 176 -1.43 10.53 4.75
C SER A 176 -2.75 9.88 5.15
N PHE A 177 -3.86 10.59 4.96
CA PHE A 177 -5.18 10.15 5.37
C PHE A 177 -6.03 9.81 4.16
N PHE A 178 -6.67 8.65 4.22
CA PHE A 178 -7.71 8.26 3.28
C PHE A 178 -9.04 8.31 4.02
N SER A 179 -9.96 9.11 3.53
CA SER A 179 -11.21 9.43 4.24
C SER A 179 -12.43 9.12 3.40
N SER A 180 -13.49 8.71 4.05
CA SER A 180 -14.82 8.55 3.46
C SER A 180 -15.90 8.86 4.48
N LYS A 181 -17.03 9.43 4.00
CA LYS A 181 -18.22 9.62 4.79
C LYS A 181 -19.40 8.96 4.10
N ASN A 182 -19.95 7.93 4.71
CA ASN A 182 -21.04 7.13 4.17
C ASN A 182 -22.13 6.92 5.20
N SER A 183 -23.36 6.71 4.71
CA SER A 183 -24.47 6.21 5.54
C SER A 183 -24.67 4.74 5.23
N PHE A 184 -24.59 3.88 6.23
CA PHE A 184 -24.78 2.44 6.09
C PHE A 184 -25.28 1.80 7.38
N GLN A 185 -25.68 0.54 7.27
CA GLN A 185 -26.03 -0.26 8.44
C GLN A 185 -24.76 -0.55 9.26
N ILE A 186 -24.58 0.18 10.34
CA ILE A 186 -23.38 0.13 11.17
C ILE A 186 -23.09 -1.28 11.73
N LYS A 187 -24.14 -2.11 11.95
CA LYS A 187 -23.99 -3.49 12.43
C LYS A 187 -23.03 -4.34 11.58
N ASN A 188 -22.92 -4.01 10.28
CA ASN A 188 -22.06 -4.76 9.37
C ASN A 188 -20.56 -4.50 9.59
N LEU A 189 -20.20 -3.46 10.34
CA LEU A 189 -18.82 -3.20 10.78
C LEU A 189 -18.44 -3.98 12.04
N PHE A 190 -19.42 -4.56 12.74
CA PHE A 190 -19.15 -5.31 13.95
C PHE A 190 -18.97 -6.81 13.68
N PRO A 191 -18.28 -7.53 14.56
CA PRO A 191 -18.22 -8.99 14.54
C PRO A 191 -19.62 -9.59 14.56
N THR A 192 -19.79 -10.75 13.93
CA THR A 192 -21.09 -11.42 13.78
C THR A 192 -21.84 -11.59 15.11
N SER A 193 -21.11 -11.85 16.19
CA SER A 193 -21.67 -12.04 17.54
C SER A 193 -22.37 -10.80 18.12
N LEU A 194 -22.08 -9.60 17.59
CA LEU A 194 -22.68 -8.33 18.07
C LEU A 194 -23.74 -7.78 17.12
N ARG A 195 -23.87 -8.33 15.91
CA ARG A 195 -24.74 -7.78 14.87
C ARG A 195 -26.23 -7.83 15.21
N ASP A 196 -26.65 -8.85 15.96
CA ASP A 196 -28.07 -9.00 16.32
C ASP A 196 -28.51 -7.98 17.37
N SER A 197 -27.55 -7.42 18.12
CA SER A 197 -27.80 -6.35 19.10
C SER A 197 -27.74 -4.94 18.52
N ILE A 198 -27.47 -4.80 17.21
CA ILE A 198 -27.31 -3.49 16.55
C ILE A 198 -28.23 -3.42 15.34
N SER A 199 -29.07 -2.40 15.26
CA SER A 199 -29.96 -2.16 14.13
C SER A 199 -29.93 -0.70 13.66
N GLY A 200 -30.46 -0.46 12.46
CA GLY A 200 -30.56 0.88 11.88
C GLY A 200 -29.37 1.26 10.99
N THR A 201 -29.38 2.52 10.54
CA THR A 201 -28.37 3.12 9.67
C THR A 201 -27.88 4.41 10.26
N SER A 202 -26.59 4.67 10.15
CA SER A 202 -25.99 5.91 10.62
C SER A 202 -24.97 6.44 9.62
N SER A 203 -24.82 7.75 9.60
CA SER A 203 -23.72 8.39 8.90
C SER A 203 -22.43 8.14 9.67
N THR A 204 -21.48 7.49 9.02
CA THR A 204 -20.20 7.13 9.64
C THR A 204 -19.07 7.68 8.80
N ALA A 205 -18.15 8.38 9.43
CA ALA A 205 -16.89 8.78 8.84
C ALA A 205 -15.85 7.69 9.08
N ILE A 206 -15.13 7.34 8.05
CA ILE A 206 -14.02 6.37 8.10
C ILE A 206 -12.76 7.13 7.72
N GLN A 207 -11.73 7.03 8.53
CA GLN A 207 -10.41 7.58 8.22
C GLN A 207 -9.34 6.52 8.43
N VAL A 208 -8.54 6.29 7.40
CA VAL A 208 -7.37 5.41 7.45
C VAL A 208 -6.12 6.27 7.41
N ALA A 209 -5.37 6.26 8.48
CA ALA A 209 -4.07 6.94 8.56
C ALA A 209 -2.95 5.97 8.15
N VAL A 210 -2.27 6.30 7.08
CA VAL A 210 -1.13 5.54 6.56
C VAL A 210 0.13 6.37 6.76
N PRO A 211 1.24 5.80 7.29
CA PRO A 211 2.49 6.51 7.37
C PRO A 211 2.88 7.07 6.01
N SER A 212 3.25 8.35 5.96
CA SER A 212 3.62 8.99 4.69
C SER A 212 4.92 8.45 4.11
N LEU A 213 5.69 7.66 4.89
CA LEU A 213 6.97 7.06 4.47
C LEU A 213 7.93 8.08 3.82
N ILE A 214 7.92 9.30 4.33
CA ILE A 214 8.77 10.38 3.81
C ILE A 214 10.22 10.10 4.22
N ARG A 215 11.13 10.25 3.27
CA ARG A 215 12.57 10.04 3.49
C ARG A 215 13.10 10.88 4.65
N GLY A 216 13.95 10.26 5.48
CA GLY A 216 14.53 10.89 6.67
C GLY A 216 13.58 11.03 7.86
N GLN A 217 12.39 10.41 7.83
CA GLN A 217 11.45 10.36 8.95
C GLN A 217 11.32 8.93 9.49
N ASP A 218 10.96 8.83 10.77
CA ASP A 218 10.65 7.55 11.39
C ASP A 218 9.34 6.97 10.85
N ILE A 219 9.31 5.64 10.68
CA ILE A 219 8.11 4.91 10.26
C ILE A 219 7.13 4.84 11.43
N LYS A 220 5.93 5.37 11.21
CA LYS A 220 4.81 5.32 12.16
C LYS A 220 3.93 4.10 11.92
N LYS A 221 3.01 3.80 12.85
CA LYS A 221 2.02 2.74 12.68
C LYS A 221 0.77 3.29 12.00
N SER A 222 0.22 2.54 11.04
CA SER A 222 -1.10 2.84 10.49
C SER A 222 -2.19 2.65 11.55
N TYR A 223 -3.28 3.43 11.45
CA TYR A 223 -4.46 3.23 12.28
C TYR A 223 -5.74 3.51 11.48
N LEU A 224 -6.84 2.96 11.96
CA LEU A 224 -8.19 3.18 11.45
C LEU A 224 -8.99 3.93 12.53
N GLU A 225 -9.67 4.99 12.11
CA GLU A 225 -10.61 5.73 12.93
C GLU A 225 -12.02 5.63 12.32
N LEU A 226 -12.99 5.31 13.16
CA LEU A 226 -14.40 5.28 12.82
C LEU A 226 -15.12 6.27 13.74
N SER A 227 -15.84 7.19 13.16
CA SER A 227 -16.58 8.22 13.89
C SER A 227 -18.02 8.29 13.40
N SER A 228 -18.96 8.27 14.33
CA SER A 228 -20.39 8.34 14.05
C SER A 228 -21.13 8.93 15.26
N ASN A 229 -22.14 9.76 15.01
CA ASN A 229 -23.07 10.19 16.06
C ASN A 229 -24.13 9.14 16.38
N LEU A 230 -24.12 8.02 15.68
CA LEU A 230 -25.04 6.90 15.83
C LEU A 230 -26.54 7.27 15.66
N ASN A 231 -26.85 8.42 15.09
CA ASN A 231 -28.25 8.81 14.83
C ASN A 231 -28.90 7.76 13.90
N GLY A 232 -30.11 7.31 14.28
CA GLY A 232 -30.82 6.26 13.56
C GLY A 232 -30.30 4.85 13.82
N THR A 233 -29.35 4.66 14.74
CA THR A 233 -28.85 3.34 15.18
C THR A 233 -29.41 3.02 16.56
N GLU A 234 -29.88 1.79 16.70
CA GLU A 234 -30.29 1.21 17.99
C GLU A 234 -29.24 0.18 18.42
N MET A 235 -28.86 0.25 19.70
CA MET A 235 -27.92 -0.69 20.32
C MET A 235 -28.60 -1.33 21.53
N ASN A 236 -28.92 -2.61 21.42
CA ASN A 236 -29.57 -3.38 22.47
C ASN A 236 -28.52 -4.15 23.29
N PHE A 237 -27.69 -3.40 24.00
CA PHE A 237 -26.71 -3.92 24.95
C PHE A 237 -27.17 -3.64 26.38
N PRO A 238 -26.63 -4.35 27.39
CA PRO A 238 -26.81 -3.97 28.79
C PRO A 238 -26.32 -2.54 29.06
N ASP A 239 -26.94 -1.86 30.03
CA ASP A 239 -26.42 -0.58 30.51
C ASP A 239 -24.93 -0.66 30.87
N PRO A 240 -24.14 0.38 30.57
CA PRO A 240 -24.51 1.71 30.04
C PRO A 240 -24.49 1.80 28.49
N PHE A 241 -24.42 0.71 27.77
CA PHE A 241 -24.24 0.68 26.30
C PHE A 241 -25.57 0.57 25.53
N PHE A 242 -26.71 0.64 26.21
CA PHE A 242 -28.01 0.72 25.56
C PHE A 242 -28.18 2.08 24.85
N LYS A 243 -28.76 2.06 23.66
CA LYS A 243 -29.07 3.27 22.90
C LYS A 243 -30.32 3.07 22.04
N SER A 244 -31.31 3.94 22.16
CA SER A 244 -32.47 3.96 21.25
C SER A 244 -32.12 4.62 19.91
N LYS A 245 -32.98 4.43 18.89
CA LYS A 245 -32.78 5.08 17.58
C LYS A 245 -32.88 6.61 17.63
N GLU A 246 -33.61 7.12 18.58
CA GLU A 246 -33.97 8.54 18.72
C GLU A 246 -32.89 9.31 19.50
N ASP A 247 -32.07 8.59 20.27
CA ASP A 247 -31.01 9.21 21.04
C ASP A 247 -29.79 9.55 20.12
N SER A 248 -29.14 10.68 20.38
CA SER A 248 -27.79 10.93 19.89
C SER A 248 -26.78 10.27 20.83
N ALA A 249 -25.67 9.76 20.31
CA ALA A 249 -24.53 9.42 21.12
C ALA A 249 -23.67 10.69 21.26
N ASP A 250 -23.76 11.31 22.42
CA ASP A 250 -22.90 12.43 22.80
C ASP A 250 -21.59 11.91 23.40
#